data_4057eeb79c5f8427e1234b5dbd7ee102
#
_entry.id   4057eeb79c5f8427e1234b5dbd7ee102
#
_cell.length_a   1.000
_cell.length_b   1.000
_cell.length_c   1.000
_cell.angle_alpha   90.00
_cell.angle_beta   90.00
_cell.angle_gamma   90.00
#
_symmetry.space_group_name_H-M   'P 1'
#
loop_
_entity.id
_entity.type
_entity.pdbx_description
1 polymer ?
#
loop_
_entity_poly.entity_id
_entity_poly.type
_entity_poly.pdbx_seq_one_letter_code
_entity_poly.pdbx_strand_id
1 'polypeptide(L)'
;MNGTARIDVSREQVLRYRVAAQGFDRASTTPGVLALGVQDTPHGSAPIALAARGASSDGLERVWSFRGAPHLHRRTEPAALAAALWPLDDADATARISTAVIKEGAKLGLAAFRVTAEAFRRTVVEPLGKGEVSTAVSAAVPESLTYWCTPCGARHISGLLFQQAGLFGSVRVGSERGKTVLSPLGSPFPVPETASGTQDLVRSYLRFLGPATRAEVAAFLGTRPTAIRPVWPEGLVEVSVDGASGWLPESEVEALRGAPRADAVRLLPPGDPFLQARDRSLLLPDRDRQKELWRAIGGPGAVLAGSEIVGTWRARSAGRRVEVTVTGFDALSASVRRALETEAQTVAEVRGAKEALLRIE
;
A
#
# COMPACT_ATOMS: atom_id res chain seq x y z
N MET A 1 13.86 -32.45 -15.78
CA MET A 1 12.78 -31.58 -15.26
C MET A 1 12.44 -32.09 -13.86
N ASN A 2 13.12 -31.59 -12.84
CA ASN A 2 12.75 -31.90 -11.45
C ASN A 2 11.47 -31.13 -11.13
N GLY A 3 10.35 -31.83 -11.08
CA GLY A 3 9.11 -31.26 -10.60
C GLY A 3 9.32 -30.83 -9.15
N THR A 4 9.38 -29.51 -8.94
CA THR A 4 9.39 -28.93 -7.59
C THR A 4 8.14 -29.45 -6.88
N ALA A 5 8.32 -30.22 -5.80
CA ALA A 5 7.21 -30.81 -5.08
C ALA A 5 6.28 -29.67 -4.59
N ARG A 6 5.01 -29.75 -4.96
CA ARG A 6 3.96 -28.84 -4.46
C ARG A 6 3.90 -28.98 -2.94
N ILE A 7 3.84 -27.85 -2.25
CA ILE A 7 3.75 -27.78 -0.79
C ILE A 7 2.30 -27.52 -0.41
N ASP A 8 1.69 -28.44 0.33
CA ASP A 8 0.33 -28.24 0.86
C ASP A 8 0.39 -27.70 2.29
N VAL A 9 -0.35 -26.62 2.54
CA VAL A 9 -0.45 -25.96 3.84
C VAL A 9 -1.89 -25.52 4.13
N SER A 10 -2.21 -25.37 5.40
CA SER A 10 -3.50 -24.83 5.82
C SER A 10 -3.54 -23.29 5.74
N ARG A 11 -4.75 -22.71 5.64
CA ARG A 11 -5.00 -21.28 5.79
C ARG A 11 -4.37 -20.73 7.09
N GLU A 12 -4.56 -21.41 8.20
CA GLU A 12 -4.01 -20.99 9.51
C GLU A 12 -2.50 -20.83 9.45
N GLN A 13 -1.80 -21.78 8.84
CA GLN A 13 -0.34 -21.76 8.70
C GLN A 13 0.12 -20.57 7.86
N VAL A 14 -0.57 -20.26 6.76
CA VAL A 14 -0.29 -19.07 5.93
C VAL A 14 -0.49 -17.78 6.72
N LEU A 15 -1.57 -17.67 7.50
CA LEU A 15 -1.84 -16.48 8.29
C LEU A 15 -0.78 -16.26 9.38
N ARG A 16 -0.36 -17.33 10.07
CA ARG A 16 0.74 -17.28 11.05
C ARG A 16 2.04 -16.81 10.39
N TYR A 17 2.37 -17.35 9.23
CA TYR A 17 3.53 -16.93 8.45
C TYR A 17 3.47 -15.44 8.10
N ARG A 18 2.35 -14.96 7.55
CA ARG A 18 2.18 -13.55 7.18
C ARG A 18 2.30 -12.62 8.39
N VAL A 19 1.74 -13.00 9.54
CA VAL A 19 1.85 -12.24 10.78
C VAL A 19 3.31 -12.13 11.23
N ALA A 20 4.06 -13.23 11.21
CA ALA A 20 5.48 -13.23 11.54
C ALA A 20 6.31 -12.43 10.52
N ALA A 21 6.11 -12.66 9.21
CA ALA A 21 6.82 -11.95 8.15
C ALA A 21 6.61 -10.43 8.19
N GLN A 22 5.44 -9.98 8.65
CA GLN A 22 5.12 -8.56 8.76
C GLN A 22 5.61 -7.89 10.07
N GLY A 23 6.20 -8.65 10.99
CA GLY A 23 6.82 -8.10 12.20
C GLY A 23 5.84 -7.57 13.25
N PHE A 24 4.67 -8.20 13.38
CA PHE A 24 3.70 -7.80 14.41
C PHE A 24 4.12 -8.19 15.84
N ASP A 25 5.20 -8.94 16.00
CA ASP A 25 5.87 -9.19 17.29
C ASP A 25 6.62 -7.97 17.83
N ARG A 26 6.79 -6.92 16.99
CA ARG A 26 7.55 -5.70 17.33
C ARG A 26 9.03 -5.95 17.65
N ALA A 27 9.60 -7.04 17.16
CA ALA A 27 11.00 -7.38 17.42
C ALA A 27 12.00 -6.49 16.66
N SER A 28 11.55 -5.76 15.64
CA SER A 28 12.41 -4.90 14.82
C SER A 28 11.81 -3.50 14.64
N THR A 29 12.66 -2.46 14.77
CA THR A 29 12.29 -1.08 14.46
C THR A 29 12.31 -0.75 12.95
N THR A 30 12.82 -1.68 12.13
CA THR A 30 12.87 -1.55 10.66
C THR A 30 12.18 -2.75 10.00
N PRO A 31 10.83 -2.82 10.05
CA PRO A 31 10.12 -3.98 9.53
C PRO A 31 10.36 -4.16 8.04
N GLY A 32 10.60 -5.43 7.64
CA GLY A 32 10.90 -5.78 6.25
C GLY A 32 9.81 -5.39 5.26
N VAL A 33 8.56 -5.32 5.70
CA VAL A 33 7.40 -4.92 4.89
C VAL A 33 7.53 -3.50 4.30
N LEU A 34 8.45 -2.67 4.79
CA LEU A 34 8.80 -1.38 4.19
C LEU A 34 9.30 -1.50 2.74
N ALA A 35 9.73 -2.69 2.29
CA ALA A 35 10.00 -2.96 0.88
C ALA A 35 8.75 -2.77 -0.01
N LEU A 36 7.56 -2.95 0.54
CA LEU A 36 6.29 -2.66 -0.13
C LEU A 36 5.77 -1.23 0.18
N GLY A 37 6.48 -0.47 1.02
CA GLY A 37 5.95 0.77 1.55
C GLY A 37 4.73 0.58 2.45
N VAL A 38 4.32 1.65 3.12
CA VAL A 38 3.14 1.66 4.00
C VAL A 38 2.17 2.72 3.51
N GLN A 39 0.99 2.29 3.07
CA GLN A 39 -0.01 3.20 2.51
C GLN A 39 -0.55 4.17 3.56
N ASP A 40 -0.57 5.47 3.21
CA ASP A 40 -1.08 6.54 4.06
C ASP A 40 -2.43 7.08 3.56
N THR A 41 -3.39 6.17 3.43
CA THR A 41 -4.76 6.49 3.05
C THR A 41 -5.75 5.73 3.93
N PRO A 42 -6.58 6.44 4.73
CA PRO A 42 -6.59 7.89 4.94
C PRO A 42 -5.29 8.42 5.57
N HIS A 43 -5.06 9.73 5.45
CA HIS A 43 -3.87 10.38 6.01
C HIS A 43 -3.70 10.08 7.50
N GLY A 44 -2.48 9.70 7.91
CA GLY A 44 -2.16 9.26 9.27
C GLY A 44 -2.34 7.76 9.50
N SER A 45 -2.71 6.97 8.47
CA SER A 45 -2.77 5.51 8.57
C SER A 45 -1.38 4.88 8.67
N ALA A 46 -0.43 5.35 7.86
CA ALA A 46 0.91 4.75 7.82
C ALA A 46 1.67 4.81 9.16
N PRO A 47 1.68 5.92 9.92
CA PRO A 47 2.28 5.93 11.25
C PRO A 47 1.67 4.91 12.22
N ILE A 48 0.35 4.69 12.17
CA ILE A 48 -0.33 3.67 13.00
C ILE A 48 0.10 2.25 12.56
N ALA A 49 0.16 1.99 11.25
CA ALA A 49 0.61 0.71 10.73
C ALA A 49 2.08 0.40 11.11
N LEU A 50 2.94 1.41 11.15
CA LEU A 50 4.32 1.30 11.62
C LEU A 50 4.38 1.02 13.11
N ALA A 51 3.63 1.77 13.93
CA ALA A 51 3.56 1.56 15.38
C ALA A 51 3.03 0.17 15.74
N ALA A 52 2.09 -0.39 14.96
CA ALA A 52 1.64 -1.78 15.10
C ALA A 52 2.81 -2.79 14.97
N ARG A 53 3.92 -2.40 14.34
CA ARG A 53 5.14 -3.19 14.13
C ARG A 53 6.33 -2.72 14.99
N GLY A 54 6.11 -1.80 15.93
CA GLY A 54 7.19 -1.24 16.77
C GLY A 54 8.11 -0.26 16.05
N ALA A 55 7.70 0.29 14.90
CA ALA A 55 8.47 1.22 14.09
C ALA A 55 7.89 2.64 14.12
N SER A 56 8.72 3.63 13.78
CA SER A 56 8.32 5.02 13.56
C SER A 56 8.35 5.40 12.08
N SER A 57 7.88 6.61 11.77
CA SER A 57 8.00 7.19 10.42
C SER A 57 9.31 7.94 10.18
N ASP A 58 10.25 7.88 11.11
CA ASP A 58 11.54 8.56 10.98
C ASP A 58 12.35 7.96 9.82
N GLY A 59 12.98 8.83 9.04
CA GLY A 59 13.73 8.40 7.86
C GLY A 59 12.88 7.94 6.68
N LEU A 60 11.54 8.04 6.79
CA LEU A 60 10.63 7.74 5.69
C LEU A 60 10.19 9.01 4.97
N GLU A 61 9.77 8.84 3.72
CA GLU A 61 9.25 9.89 2.87
C GLU A 61 7.93 9.46 2.24
N ARG A 62 6.96 10.37 2.19
CA ARG A 62 5.66 10.09 1.58
C ARG A 62 5.68 10.47 0.12
N VAL A 63 5.49 9.48 -0.74
CA VAL A 63 5.38 9.63 -2.21
C VAL A 63 4.14 8.91 -2.72
N TRP A 64 3.66 9.29 -3.89
CA TRP A 64 2.71 8.47 -4.62
C TRP A 64 3.43 7.28 -5.23
N SER A 65 3.00 6.07 -4.90
CA SER A 65 3.60 4.84 -5.42
C SER A 65 2.56 3.89 -5.98
N PHE A 66 2.38 2.73 -5.41
CA PHE A 66 1.47 1.71 -5.96
C PHE A 66 0.08 2.27 -6.23
N ARG A 67 -0.39 2.15 -7.48
CA ARG A 67 -1.72 2.60 -7.94
C ARG A 67 -1.98 4.10 -7.74
N GLY A 68 -0.93 4.90 -7.62
CA GLY A 68 -1.03 6.34 -7.36
C GLY A 68 -1.46 6.71 -5.93
N ALA A 69 -1.50 5.76 -4.99
CA ALA A 69 -1.78 6.05 -3.60
C ALA A 69 -0.54 6.57 -2.87
N PRO A 70 -0.69 7.46 -1.86
CA PRO A 70 0.44 7.89 -1.03
C PRO A 70 0.90 6.75 -0.13
N HIS A 71 2.21 6.50 -0.11
CA HIS A 71 2.87 5.53 0.76
C HIS A 71 4.10 6.17 1.41
N LEU A 72 4.44 5.72 2.61
CA LEU A 72 5.74 5.96 3.22
C LEU A 72 6.74 4.92 2.72
N HIS A 73 7.89 5.38 2.22
CA HIS A 73 9.03 4.58 1.79
C HIS A 73 10.31 5.12 2.44
N ARG A 74 11.39 4.33 2.43
CA ARG A 74 12.70 4.80 2.89
C ARG A 74 13.17 5.97 2.05
N ARG A 75 13.64 7.02 2.70
CA ARG A 75 14.13 8.25 2.06
C ARG A 75 15.34 8.01 1.16
N THR A 76 16.06 6.94 1.37
CA THR A 76 17.28 6.59 0.63
C THR A 76 17.04 5.85 -0.69
N GLU A 77 15.79 5.45 -0.99
CA GLU A 77 15.48 4.51 -2.07
C GLU A 77 14.53 5.06 -3.18
N PRO A 78 14.25 6.38 -3.29
CA PRO A 78 13.20 6.87 -4.19
C PRO A 78 13.52 6.63 -5.68
N ALA A 79 14.78 6.68 -6.09
CA ALA A 79 15.19 6.43 -7.47
C ALA A 79 14.97 4.95 -7.87
N ALA A 80 15.38 4.01 -7.00
CA ALA A 80 15.19 2.59 -7.21
C ALA A 80 13.70 2.23 -7.23
N LEU A 81 12.92 2.81 -6.32
CA LEU A 81 11.48 2.65 -6.28
C LEU A 81 10.80 3.17 -7.57
N ALA A 82 11.22 4.34 -8.06
CA ALA A 82 10.71 4.91 -9.30
C ALA A 82 11.03 4.00 -10.50
N ALA A 83 12.25 3.50 -10.62
CA ALA A 83 12.63 2.55 -11.65
C ALA A 83 11.83 1.25 -11.57
N ALA A 84 11.59 0.72 -10.36
CA ALA A 84 10.83 -0.52 -10.15
C ALA A 84 9.32 -0.38 -10.41
N LEU A 85 8.77 0.82 -10.26
CA LEU A 85 7.37 1.15 -10.53
C LEU A 85 7.12 1.71 -11.93
N TRP A 86 8.19 2.06 -12.68
CA TRP A 86 8.04 2.51 -14.06
C TRP A 86 7.24 1.48 -14.86
N PRO A 87 6.30 1.89 -15.75
CA PRO A 87 5.56 0.93 -16.54
C PRO A 87 6.49 0.08 -17.41
N LEU A 88 6.18 -1.18 -17.56
CA LEU A 88 7.04 -2.19 -18.22
C LEU A 88 7.12 -2.01 -19.74
N ASP A 89 6.03 -1.52 -20.34
CA ASP A 89 5.89 -1.21 -21.76
C ASP A 89 4.73 -0.25 -22.01
N ASP A 90 4.50 0.14 -23.26
CA ASP A 90 3.40 1.03 -23.66
C ASP A 90 2.01 0.45 -23.34
N ALA A 91 1.84 -0.87 -23.45
CA ALA A 91 0.58 -1.54 -23.18
C ALA A 91 0.27 -1.52 -21.66
N ASP A 92 1.28 -1.72 -20.82
CA ASP A 92 1.18 -1.58 -19.36
C ASP A 92 0.90 -0.14 -18.96
N ALA A 93 1.65 0.82 -19.52
CA ALA A 93 1.46 2.25 -19.29
C ALA A 93 0.03 2.69 -19.63
N THR A 94 -0.44 2.34 -20.83
CA THR A 94 -1.80 2.61 -21.29
C THR A 94 -2.83 2.02 -20.32
N ALA A 95 -2.63 0.77 -19.90
CA ALA A 95 -3.57 0.10 -19.02
C ALA A 95 -3.67 0.75 -17.63
N ARG A 96 -2.55 1.27 -17.10
CA ARG A 96 -2.49 1.91 -15.79
C ARG A 96 -3.24 3.23 -15.71
N ILE A 97 -3.33 3.98 -16.82
CA ILE A 97 -3.90 5.34 -16.85
C ILE A 97 -5.17 5.49 -17.67
N SER A 98 -5.58 4.46 -18.40
CA SER A 98 -6.77 4.51 -19.25
C SER A 98 -8.03 4.72 -18.41
N THR A 99 -8.69 5.84 -18.65
CA THR A 99 -9.98 6.20 -18.06
C THR A 99 -10.92 6.71 -19.15
N ALA A 100 -12.21 6.80 -18.85
CA ALA A 100 -13.19 7.31 -19.81
C ALA A 100 -12.85 8.72 -20.32
N VAL A 101 -12.18 9.54 -19.51
CA VAL A 101 -11.88 10.94 -19.82
C VAL A 101 -10.59 11.16 -20.64
N ILE A 102 -9.66 10.21 -20.65
CA ILE A 102 -8.39 10.30 -21.40
C ILE A 102 -8.09 9.03 -22.23
N LYS A 103 -9.11 8.31 -22.69
CA LYS A 103 -8.94 7.03 -23.40
C LYS A 103 -7.95 7.12 -24.55
N GLU A 104 -8.05 8.17 -25.39
CA GLU A 104 -7.13 8.37 -26.53
C GLU A 104 -5.75 8.82 -26.05
N GLY A 105 -5.66 9.75 -25.10
CA GLY A 105 -4.38 10.20 -24.55
C GLY A 105 -3.60 9.08 -23.86
N ALA A 106 -4.30 8.14 -23.22
CA ALA A 106 -3.65 6.98 -22.58
C ALA A 106 -2.86 6.10 -23.57
N LYS A 107 -3.22 6.12 -24.87
CA LYS A 107 -2.50 5.39 -25.94
C LYS A 107 -1.09 5.92 -26.19
N LEU A 108 -0.72 7.09 -25.65
CA LEU A 108 0.66 7.58 -25.65
C LEU A 108 1.60 6.68 -24.81
N GLY A 109 1.06 5.77 -24.01
CA GLY A 109 1.84 4.78 -23.28
C GLY A 109 2.89 5.40 -22.35
N LEU A 110 4.14 4.96 -22.48
CA LEU A 110 5.29 5.48 -21.71
C LEU A 110 5.53 6.98 -21.93
N ALA A 111 5.23 7.51 -23.11
CA ALA A 111 5.38 8.93 -23.40
C ALA A 111 4.45 9.79 -22.52
N ALA A 112 3.24 9.31 -22.17
CA ALA A 112 2.35 10.01 -21.23
C ALA A 112 2.98 10.17 -19.85
N PHE A 113 3.61 9.11 -19.34
CA PHE A 113 4.32 9.14 -18.07
C PHE A 113 5.53 10.06 -18.12
N ARG A 114 6.35 9.96 -19.17
CA ARG A 114 7.56 10.76 -19.36
C ARG A 114 7.25 12.25 -19.40
N VAL A 115 6.36 12.69 -20.27
CA VAL A 115 6.02 14.12 -20.39
C VAL A 115 5.40 14.67 -19.11
N THR A 116 4.62 13.86 -18.40
CA THR A 116 4.02 14.27 -17.12
C THR A 116 5.07 14.36 -16.00
N ALA A 117 5.99 13.41 -15.91
CA ALA A 117 7.09 13.43 -14.94
C ALA A 117 8.01 14.64 -15.17
N GLU A 118 8.34 14.93 -16.42
CA GLU A 118 9.12 16.12 -16.78
C GLU A 118 8.39 17.44 -16.45
N ALA A 119 7.07 17.48 -16.66
CA ALA A 119 6.24 18.63 -16.26
C ALA A 119 6.28 18.84 -14.73
N PHE A 120 6.19 17.76 -13.93
CA PHE A 120 6.37 17.84 -12.49
C PHE A 120 7.74 18.41 -12.10
N ARG A 121 8.83 17.92 -12.69
CA ARG A 121 10.20 18.37 -12.40
C ARG A 121 10.39 19.86 -12.67
N ARG A 122 9.79 20.38 -13.73
CA ARG A 122 9.84 21.82 -14.07
C ARG A 122 8.97 22.67 -13.14
N THR A 123 7.86 22.12 -12.67
CA THR A 123 6.86 22.84 -11.87
C THR A 123 7.23 22.84 -10.38
N VAL A 124 7.60 21.67 -9.83
CA VAL A 124 7.77 21.50 -8.38
C VAL A 124 9.25 21.68 -8.03
N VAL A 125 9.72 22.93 -8.06
CA VAL A 125 11.06 23.32 -7.64
C VAL A 125 11.11 23.78 -6.18
N GLU A 126 9.95 24.09 -5.61
CA GLU A 126 9.70 24.45 -4.22
C GLU A 126 8.36 23.89 -3.75
N PRO A 127 8.01 23.94 -2.44
CA PRO A 127 6.72 23.48 -1.95
C PRO A 127 5.56 24.31 -2.56
N LEU A 128 4.63 23.62 -3.22
CA LEU A 128 3.45 24.21 -3.87
C LEU A 128 2.18 23.43 -3.50
N GLY A 129 1.04 24.12 -3.48
CA GLY A 129 -0.26 23.51 -3.31
C GLY A 129 -0.60 22.54 -4.45
N LYS A 130 -1.21 21.38 -4.13
CA LYS A 130 -1.59 20.38 -5.15
C LYS A 130 -2.40 20.99 -6.32
N GLY A 131 -3.28 21.96 -6.05
CA GLY A 131 -4.07 22.64 -7.08
C GLY A 131 -3.21 23.44 -8.04
N GLU A 132 -2.26 24.21 -7.54
CA GLU A 132 -1.30 25.00 -8.33
C GLU A 132 -0.46 24.11 -9.24
N VAL A 133 0.10 23.02 -8.67
CA VAL A 133 0.85 22.03 -9.44
C VAL A 133 -0.02 21.36 -10.49
N SER A 134 -1.27 21.00 -10.15
CA SER A 134 -2.20 20.41 -11.12
C SER A 134 -2.47 21.36 -12.30
N THR A 135 -2.66 22.64 -12.05
CA THR A 135 -2.87 23.65 -13.10
C THR A 135 -1.65 23.77 -14.00
N ALA A 136 -0.45 23.92 -13.40
CA ALA A 136 0.79 24.09 -14.16
C ALA A 136 1.14 22.83 -14.99
N VAL A 137 1.01 21.64 -14.39
CA VAL A 137 1.25 20.37 -15.11
C VAL A 137 0.22 20.17 -16.22
N SER A 138 -1.06 20.55 -16.02
CA SER A 138 -2.10 20.46 -17.07
C SER A 138 -1.78 21.31 -18.28
N ALA A 139 -1.20 22.48 -18.06
CA ALA A 139 -0.78 23.37 -19.14
C ALA A 139 0.49 22.88 -19.89
N ALA A 140 1.28 22.03 -19.26
CA ALA A 140 2.57 21.57 -19.78
C ALA A 140 2.53 20.20 -20.49
N VAL A 141 1.38 19.50 -20.46
CA VAL A 141 1.20 18.19 -21.09
C VAL A 141 0.27 18.28 -22.30
N PRO A 142 0.30 17.31 -23.24
CA PRO A 142 -0.63 17.23 -24.36
C PRO A 142 -2.10 17.31 -23.89
N GLU A 143 -2.93 18.02 -24.66
CA GLU A 143 -4.33 18.19 -24.35
C GLU A 143 -5.08 16.86 -24.19
N SER A 144 -4.70 15.83 -24.94
CA SER A 144 -5.27 14.48 -24.87
C SER A 144 -5.11 13.80 -23.50
N LEU A 145 -4.18 14.26 -22.65
CA LEU A 145 -3.97 13.80 -21.27
C LEU A 145 -4.78 14.58 -20.24
N THR A 146 -5.56 15.58 -20.70
CA THR A 146 -6.39 16.44 -19.88
C THR A 146 -7.87 16.26 -20.19
N TYR A 147 -8.72 16.72 -19.30
CA TYR A 147 -10.16 16.76 -19.50
C TYR A 147 -10.76 18.07 -18.96
N TRP A 148 -11.90 18.46 -19.49
CA TRP A 148 -12.64 19.61 -18.97
C TRP A 148 -13.37 19.26 -17.67
N CYS A 149 -13.11 20.00 -16.62
CA CYS A 149 -13.78 19.86 -15.32
C CYS A 149 -14.86 20.94 -15.20
N THR A 150 -16.12 20.58 -15.37
CA THR A 150 -17.25 21.54 -15.27
C THR A 150 -17.31 22.26 -13.93
N PRO A 151 -17.15 21.60 -12.75
CA PRO A 151 -17.18 22.29 -11.47
C PRO A 151 -16.07 23.34 -11.29
N CYS A 152 -14.89 23.13 -11.91
CA CYS A 152 -13.75 24.04 -11.80
C CYS A 152 -13.70 25.07 -12.93
N GLY A 153 -14.47 24.89 -14.01
CA GLY A 153 -14.39 25.71 -15.21
C GLY A 153 -13.00 25.69 -15.89
N ALA A 154 -12.25 24.60 -15.75
CA ALA A 154 -10.86 24.49 -16.21
C ALA A 154 -10.54 23.10 -16.71
N ARG A 155 -9.46 22.98 -17.51
CA ARG A 155 -8.88 21.69 -17.89
C ARG A 155 -7.95 21.19 -16.79
N HIS A 156 -8.07 19.92 -16.48
CA HIS A 156 -7.19 19.21 -15.55
C HIS A 156 -6.59 17.99 -16.20
N ILE A 157 -5.31 17.71 -15.90
CA ILE A 157 -4.70 16.43 -16.17
C ILE A 157 -5.49 15.31 -15.48
N SER A 158 -5.55 14.13 -16.09
CA SER A 158 -6.15 12.95 -15.45
C SER A 158 -5.55 12.71 -14.06
N GLY A 159 -6.40 12.69 -13.03
CA GLY A 159 -5.96 12.52 -11.65
C GLY A 159 -5.17 11.23 -11.42
N LEU A 160 -5.50 10.16 -12.15
CA LEU A 160 -4.78 8.90 -12.06
C LEU A 160 -3.37 9.01 -12.64
N LEU A 161 -3.20 9.62 -13.82
CA LEU A 161 -1.88 9.87 -14.41
C LEU A 161 -1.06 10.82 -13.53
N PHE A 162 -1.68 11.93 -13.06
CA PHE A 162 -1.04 12.89 -12.16
C PHE A 162 -0.44 12.23 -10.92
N GLN A 163 -1.21 11.39 -10.25
CA GLN A 163 -0.73 10.70 -9.05
C GLN A 163 0.34 9.64 -9.37
N GLN A 164 0.16 8.86 -10.44
CA GLN A 164 1.13 7.82 -10.78
C GLN A 164 2.46 8.38 -11.32
N ALA A 165 2.46 9.57 -11.93
CA ALA A 165 3.66 10.20 -12.46
C ALA A 165 4.47 11.02 -11.43
N GLY A 166 3.88 11.37 -10.28
CA GLY A 166 4.51 12.26 -9.31
C GLY A 166 5.85 11.78 -8.78
N LEU A 167 5.98 10.49 -8.45
CA LEU A 167 7.26 9.90 -8.02
C LEU A 167 8.33 10.03 -9.13
N PHE A 168 7.97 9.75 -10.37
CA PHE A 168 8.88 9.83 -11.50
C PHE A 168 9.37 11.26 -11.78
N GLY A 169 8.56 12.24 -11.40
CA GLY A 169 8.93 13.65 -11.38
C GLY A 169 9.73 14.10 -10.16
N SER A 170 10.19 13.17 -9.30
CA SER A 170 10.90 13.43 -8.05
C SER A 170 10.12 14.29 -7.06
N VAL A 171 8.83 14.01 -6.90
CA VAL A 171 7.91 14.77 -6.03
C VAL A 171 7.53 13.95 -4.80
N ARG A 172 7.64 14.58 -3.63
CA ARG A 172 7.07 14.08 -2.37
C ARG A 172 5.72 14.74 -2.05
N VAL A 173 4.93 14.04 -1.27
CA VAL A 173 3.58 14.46 -0.89
C VAL A 173 3.58 14.88 0.58
N GLY A 174 3.30 16.15 0.86
CA GLY A 174 3.17 16.72 2.18
C GLY A 174 1.72 17.08 2.52
N SER A 175 1.51 17.56 3.73
CA SER A 175 0.26 18.17 4.17
C SER A 175 0.56 19.38 5.05
N GLU A 176 -0.01 20.52 4.69
CA GLU A 176 0.07 21.74 5.49
C GLU A 176 -1.33 22.26 5.76
N ARG A 177 -1.67 22.44 7.05
CA ARG A 177 -3.00 22.91 7.49
C ARG A 177 -4.16 22.12 6.83
N GLY A 178 -3.97 20.80 6.69
CA GLY A 178 -4.96 19.89 6.10
C GLY A 178 -5.05 19.91 4.57
N LYS A 179 -4.21 20.72 3.89
CA LYS A 179 -4.12 20.77 2.43
C LYS A 179 -2.91 19.98 1.93
N THR A 180 -3.06 19.27 0.81
CA THR A 180 -1.95 18.57 0.18
C THR A 180 -0.96 19.56 -0.44
N VAL A 181 0.30 19.43 -0.06
CA VAL A 181 1.43 20.18 -0.61
C VAL A 181 2.38 19.21 -1.29
N LEU A 182 2.86 19.58 -2.47
CA LEU A 182 3.84 18.83 -3.24
C LEU A 182 5.17 19.57 -3.17
N SER A 183 6.25 18.83 -2.92
CA SER A 183 7.59 19.40 -2.76
C SER A 183 8.60 18.55 -3.52
N PRO A 184 9.74 19.11 -3.95
CA PRO A 184 10.79 18.29 -4.53
C PRO A 184 11.34 17.29 -3.51
N LEU A 185 11.76 16.12 -3.97
CA LEU A 185 12.55 15.19 -3.17
C LEU A 185 13.92 15.79 -2.87
N GLY A 186 14.47 15.51 -1.69
CA GLY A 186 15.78 16.04 -1.28
C GLY A 186 16.94 15.59 -2.19
N SER A 187 16.78 14.44 -2.86
CA SER A 187 17.73 13.93 -3.85
C SER A 187 16.96 13.60 -5.14
N PRO A 188 16.80 14.56 -6.06
CA PRO A 188 16.12 14.32 -7.32
C PRO A 188 16.94 13.38 -8.22
N PHE A 189 16.26 12.58 -9.01
CA PHE A 189 16.83 11.59 -9.93
C PHE A 189 16.24 11.79 -11.35
N PRO A 190 16.90 11.33 -12.42
CA PRO A 190 16.34 11.41 -13.77
C PRO A 190 15.05 10.60 -13.90
N VAL A 191 14.17 11.02 -14.82
CA VAL A 191 12.99 10.22 -15.16
C VAL A 191 13.45 8.86 -15.68
N PRO A 192 12.92 7.73 -15.18
CA PRO A 192 13.34 6.42 -15.67
C PRO A 192 13.10 6.27 -17.18
N GLU A 193 14.03 5.66 -17.87
CA GLU A 193 13.87 5.32 -19.30
C GLU A 193 13.21 3.97 -19.47
N THR A 194 13.57 3.02 -18.61
CA THR A 194 13.07 1.64 -18.60
C THR A 194 12.77 1.20 -17.17
N ALA A 195 11.87 0.23 -17.02
CA ALA A 195 11.62 -0.40 -15.72
C ALA A 195 12.80 -1.27 -15.28
N SER A 196 13.17 -1.17 -14.00
CA SER A 196 14.25 -1.96 -13.40
C SER A 196 13.95 -2.22 -11.93
N GLY A 197 14.10 -3.47 -11.47
CA GLY A 197 13.81 -3.84 -10.07
C GLY A 197 12.35 -4.21 -9.79
N THR A 198 11.46 -4.23 -10.79
CA THR A 198 10.07 -4.69 -10.62
C THR A 198 10.00 -6.13 -10.10
N GLN A 199 10.96 -6.97 -10.49
CA GLN A 199 11.09 -8.34 -10.00
C GLN A 199 11.24 -8.40 -8.47
N ASP A 200 11.96 -7.45 -7.87
CA ASP A 200 12.18 -7.40 -6.42
C ASP A 200 10.92 -6.97 -5.68
N LEU A 201 10.10 -6.10 -6.28
CA LEU A 201 8.78 -5.77 -5.75
C LEU A 201 7.83 -6.99 -5.79
N VAL A 202 7.87 -7.77 -6.88
CA VAL A 202 7.12 -9.04 -6.98
C VAL A 202 7.57 -10.00 -5.87
N ARG A 203 8.88 -10.18 -5.70
CA ARG A 203 9.46 -11.04 -4.65
C ARG A 203 9.05 -10.56 -3.26
N SER A 204 9.10 -9.25 -3.01
CA SER A 204 8.68 -8.66 -1.73
C SER A 204 7.20 -8.88 -1.46
N TYR A 205 6.32 -8.74 -2.47
CA TYR A 205 4.91 -9.07 -2.29
C TYR A 205 4.71 -10.55 -1.91
N LEU A 206 5.35 -11.45 -2.63
CA LEU A 206 5.26 -12.89 -2.37
C LEU A 206 5.80 -13.25 -0.98
N ARG A 207 6.86 -12.57 -0.52
CA ARG A 207 7.42 -12.76 0.81
C ARG A 207 6.46 -12.32 1.93
N PHE A 208 5.86 -11.13 1.82
CA PHE A 208 5.09 -10.55 2.93
C PHE A 208 3.59 -10.83 2.85
N LEU A 209 3.08 -11.18 1.67
CA LEU A 209 1.67 -11.38 1.40
C LEU A 209 1.37 -12.70 0.66
N GLY A 210 2.41 -13.50 0.39
CA GLY A 210 2.29 -14.82 -0.23
C GLY A 210 1.85 -15.92 0.76
N PRO A 211 1.59 -17.14 0.23
CA PRO A 211 1.60 -17.50 -1.17
C PRO A 211 0.56 -16.73 -1.98
N ALA A 212 0.89 -16.38 -3.23
CA ALA A 212 -0.03 -15.60 -4.05
C ALA A 212 0.09 -15.92 -5.55
N THR A 213 -0.99 -15.64 -6.28
CA THR A 213 -1.05 -15.78 -7.72
C THR A 213 -0.43 -14.57 -8.43
N ARG A 214 -0.09 -14.74 -9.72
CA ARG A 214 0.37 -13.62 -10.55
C ARG A 214 -0.70 -12.53 -10.69
N ALA A 215 -1.98 -12.90 -10.70
CA ALA A 215 -3.09 -11.96 -10.77
C ALA A 215 -3.17 -11.06 -9.52
N GLU A 216 -2.95 -11.62 -8.35
CA GLU A 216 -2.94 -10.89 -7.08
C GLU A 216 -1.77 -9.93 -6.98
N VAL A 217 -0.57 -10.37 -7.36
CA VAL A 217 0.61 -9.51 -7.43
C VAL A 217 0.39 -8.35 -8.41
N ALA A 218 -0.11 -8.63 -9.63
CA ALA A 218 -0.41 -7.61 -10.63
C ALA A 218 -1.44 -6.59 -10.11
N ALA A 219 -2.50 -7.06 -9.47
CA ALA A 219 -3.51 -6.19 -8.88
C ALA A 219 -2.95 -5.29 -7.75
N PHE A 220 -1.98 -5.78 -6.97
CA PHE A 220 -1.29 -4.95 -5.98
C PHE A 220 -0.43 -3.88 -6.65
N LEU A 221 0.36 -4.25 -7.66
CA LEU A 221 1.22 -3.33 -8.41
C LEU A 221 0.42 -2.32 -9.27
N GLY A 222 -0.86 -2.57 -9.53
CA GLY A 222 -1.70 -1.74 -10.39
C GLY A 222 -1.45 -1.98 -11.88
N THR A 223 -1.11 -3.20 -12.25
CA THR A 223 -0.81 -3.64 -13.62
C THR A 223 -1.61 -4.90 -14.00
N ARG A 224 -1.30 -5.50 -15.13
CA ARG A 224 -1.92 -6.74 -15.62
C ARG A 224 -1.03 -7.96 -15.39
N PRO A 225 -1.61 -9.16 -15.18
CA PRO A 225 -0.82 -10.40 -15.03
C PRO A 225 0.10 -10.70 -16.23
N THR A 226 -0.31 -10.31 -17.44
CA THR A 226 0.49 -10.46 -18.66
C THR A 226 1.71 -9.55 -18.68
N ALA A 227 1.60 -8.32 -18.15
CA ALA A 227 2.69 -7.35 -18.11
C ALA A 227 3.82 -7.80 -17.17
N ILE A 228 3.49 -8.38 -15.99
CA ILE A 228 4.52 -8.84 -15.04
C ILE A 228 5.10 -10.22 -15.37
N ARG A 229 4.62 -10.89 -16.42
CA ARG A 229 5.12 -12.21 -16.81
C ARG A 229 6.63 -12.21 -17.11
N PRO A 230 7.19 -11.25 -17.87
CA PRO A 230 8.63 -11.21 -18.15
C PRO A 230 9.51 -10.93 -16.93
N VAL A 231 8.96 -10.30 -15.90
CA VAL A 231 9.66 -9.94 -14.66
C VAL A 231 9.24 -10.83 -13.47
N TRP A 232 8.61 -11.98 -13.76
CA TRP A 232 8.27 -12.95 -12.73
C TRP A 232 9.54 -13.60 -12.19
N PRO A 233 9.78 -13.59 -10.85
CA PRO A 233 11.04 -14.06 -10.31
C PRO A 233 11.23 -15.57 -10.48
N GLU A 234 12.46 -15.98 -10.58
CA GLU A 234 12.88 -17.38 -10.45
C GLU A 234 13.02 -17.76 -8.95
N GLY A 235 13.21 -19.07 -8.67
CA GLY A 235 13.35 -19.58 -7.29
C GLY A 235 12.05 -19.45 -6.50
N LEU A 236 10.92 -19.70 -7.15
CA LEU A 236 9.61 -19.79 -6.53
C LEU A 236 9.15 -21.24 -6.46
N VAL A 237 8.43 -21.57 -5.40
CA VAL A 237 7.74 -22.85 -5.24
C VAL A 237 6.24 -22.67 -5.30
N GLU A 238 5.54 -23.66 -5.82
CA GLU A 238 4.09 -23.69 -5.79
C GLU A 238 3.62 -24.18 -4.42
N VAL A 239 2.74 -23.42 -3.80
CA VAL A 239 2.12 -23.72 -2.51
C VAL A 239 0.62 -23.84 -2.72
N SER A 240 0.05 -24.94 -2.23
CA SER A 240 -1.40 -25.17 -2.18
C SER A 240 -1.92 -24.78 -0.80
N VAL A 241 -2.90 -23.89 -0.77
CA VAL A 241 -3.55 -23.47 0.46
C VAL A 241 -5.02 -23.91 0.38
N ASP A 242 -5.39 -24.94 1.13
CA ASP A 242 -6.73 -25.53 1.10
C ASP A 242 -7.22 -25.81 -0.34
N GLY A 243 -6.30 -26.25 -1.22
CA GLY A 243 -6.57 -26.59 -2.62
C GLY A 243 -6.38 -25.44 -3.63
N ALA A 244 -6.25 -24.20 -3.19
CA ALA A 244 -5.92 -23.08 -4.06
C ALA A 244 -4.41 -22.92 -4.21
N SER A 245 -3.91 -22.73 -5.45
CA SER A 245 -2.46 -22.60 -5.72
C SER A 245 -2.02 -21.13 -5.67
N GLY A 246 -0.81 -20.92 -5.12
CA GLY A 246 -0.08 -19.66 -5.11
C GLY A 246 1.42 -19.90 -5.18
N TRP A 247 2.19 -18.84 -5.29
CA TRP A 247 3.65 -18.87 -5.36
C TRP A 247 4.27 -18.23 -4.13
N LEU A 248 5.37 -18.80 -3.67
CA LEU A 248 6.18 -18.29 -2.55
C LEU A 248 7.67 -18.39 -2.94
N PRO A 249 8.54 -17.43 -2.53
CA PRO A 249 9.99 -17.63 -2.68
C PRO A 249 10.45 -18.89 -1.95
N GLU A 250 11.31 -19.66 -2.57
CA GLU A 250 11.85 -20.90 -1.99
C GLU A 250 12.53 -20.64 -0.64
N SER A 251 13.19 -19.48 -0.50
CA SER A 251 13.82 -19.04 0.75
C SER A 251 12.85 -18.85 1.93
N GLU A 252 11.55 -18.74 1.67
CA GLU A 252 10.52 -18.52 2.69
C GLU A 252 9.78 -19.81 3.10
N VAL A 253 10.10 -20.94 2.46
CA VAL A 253 9.40 -22.21 2.70
C VAL A 253 9.55 -22.68 4.15
N GLU A 254 10.75 -22.63 4.69
CA GLU A 254 11.00 -23.03 6.07
C GLU A 254 10.32 -22.10 7.08
N ALA A 255 10.29 -20.79 6.79
CA ALA A 255 9.54 -19.84 7.59
C ALA A 255 8.03 -20.08 7.55
N LEU A 256 7.49 -20.47 6.37
CA LEU A 256 6.09 -20.86 6.24
C LEU A 256 5.78 -22.13 7.04
N ARG A 257 6.63 -23.17 6.95
CA ARG A 257 6.42 -24.43 7.66
C ARG A 257 6.53 -24.30 9.17
N GLY A 258 7.52 -23.51 9.63
CA GLY A 258 7.81 -23.28 11.04
C GLY A 258 7.12 -22.06 11.63
N ALA A 259 6.13 -21.47 10.95
CA ALA A 259 5.48 -20.24 11.40
C ALA A 259 4.93 -20.37 12.84
N PRO A 260 5.41 -19.55 13.78
CA PRO A 260 5.02 -19.65 15.17
C PRO A 260 3.56 -19.28 15.39
N ARG A 261 2.97 -19.76 16.48
CA ARG A 261 1.68 -19.26 16.91
C ARG A 261 1.81 -17.77 17.27
N ALA A 262 0.91 -16.95 16.73
CA ALA A 262 0.89 -15.53 17.00
C ALA A 262 -0.04 -15.21 18.19
N ASP A 263 0.44 -14.42 19.14
CA ASP A 263 -0.35 -13.97 20.30
C ASP A 263 -0.61 -12.46 20.24
N ALA A 264 -0.14 -11.80 19.19
CA ALA A 264 -0.26 -10.35 19.04
C ALA A 264 -1.72 -9.89 18.87
N VAL A 265 -2.11 -8.85 19.60
CA VAL A 265 -3.32 -8.08 19.29
C VAL A 265 -2.88 -6.76 18.71
N ARG A 266 -3.45 -6.36 17.53
CA ARG A 266 -3.08 -5.12 16.85
C ARG A 266 -4.30 -4.41 16.25
N LEU A 267 -4.28 -3.08 16.29
CA LEU A 267 -5.20 -2.22 15.59
C LEU A 267 -4.59 -1.81 14.23
N LEU A 268 -4.93 -2.56 13.18
CA LEU A 268 -4.43 -2.31 11.82
C LEU A 268 -5.27 -1.21 11.17
N PRO A 269 -4.68 -0.08 10.74
CA PRO A 269 -5.44 0.99 10.09
C PRO A 269 -5.90 0.59 8.69
N PRO A 270 -6.88 1.29 8.09
CA PRO A 270 -7.17 1.14 6.67
C PRO A 270 -5.88 1.34 5.84
N GLY A 271 -5.65 0.50 4.84
CA GLY A 271 -4.43 0.56 4.03
C GLY A 271 -3.19 -0.08 4.67
N ASP A 272 -3.31 -0.70 5.86
CA ASP A 272 -2.21 -1.49 6.42
C ASP A 272 -1.70 -2.52 5.39
N PRO A 273 -0.37 -2.72 5.26
CA PRO A 273 0.20 -3.69 4.32
C PRO A 273 -0.42 -5.08 4.40
N PHE A 274 -0.72 -5.59 5.60
CA PHE A 274 -1.38 -6.89 5.79
C PHE A 274 -2.75 -6.96 5.10
N LEU A 275 -3.51 -5.86 5.15
CA LEU A 275 -4.84 -5.74 4.53
C LEU A 275 -4.77 -5.50 3.01
N GLN A 276 -3.57 -5.29 2.44
CA GLN A 276 -3.36 -5.10 1.01
C GLN A 276 -3.22 -6.42 0.24
N ALA A 277 -3.15 -7.57 0.90
CA ALA A 277 -3.25 -8.87 0.25
C ALA A 277 -4.51 -8.94 -0.62
N ARG A 278 -4.39 -9.52 -1.81
CA ARG A 278 -5.48 -9.56 -2.79
C ARG A 278 -6.38 -10.77 -2.66
N ASP A 279 -5.98 -11.74 -1.87
CA ASP A 279 -6.72 -12.94 -1.49
C ASP A 279 -7.58 -12.70 -0.23
N ARG A 280 -8.48 -11.73 -0.30
CA ARG A 280 -9.31 -11.31 0.84
C ARG A 280 -10.06 -12.46 1.53
N SER A 281 -10.46 -13.47 0.77
CA SER A 281 -11.15 -14.66 1.31
C SER A 281 -10.23 -15.50 2.20
N LEU A 282 -8.91 -15.47 2.00
CA LEU A 282 -7.97 -16.11 2.88
C LEU A 282 -7.82 -15.32 4.19
N LEU A 283 -7.76 -13.97 4.12
CA LEU A 283 -7.69 -13.13 5.32
C LEU A 283 -8.98 -13.18 6.15
N LEU A 284 -10.12 -13.13 5.48
CA LEU A 284 -11.45 -13.05 6.10
C LEU A 284 -12.45 -13.83 5.24
N PRO A 285 -12.77 -15.10 5.57
CA PRO A 285 -13.63 -15.95 4.74
C PRO A 285 -15.06 -15.44 4.58
N ASP A 286 -15.62 -14.79 5.59
CA ASP A 286 -16.98 -14.26 5.59
C ASP A 286 -17.11 -13.05 4.66
N ARG A 287 -18.00 -13.16 3.64
CA ARG A 287 -18.17 -12.13 2.61
C ARG A 287 -18.81 -10.84 3.13
N ASP A 288 -19.65 -10.89 4.13
CA ASP A 288 -20.30 -9.69 4.66
C ASP A 288 -19.33 -8.92 5.57
N ARG A 289 -18.53 -9.62 6.36
CA ARG A 289 -17.39 -9.03 7.08
C ARG A 289 -16.36 -8.43 6.11
N GLN A 290 -16.11 -9.06 4.94
CA GLN A 290 -15.27 -8.47 3.89
C GLN A 290 -15.84 -7.14 3.36
N LYS A 291 -17.13 -7.07 3.07
CA LYS A 291 -17.81 -5.84 2.61
C LYS A 291 -17.72 -4.73 3.66
N GLU A 292 -17.80 -5.09 4.93
CA GLU A 292 -17.65 -4.15 6.04
C GLU A 292 -16.24 -3.61 6.12
N LEU A 293 -15.22 -4.47 6.12
CA LEU A 293 -13.81 -4.07 6.26
C LEU A 293 -13.29 -3.31 5.03
N TRP A 294 -13.55 -3.81 3.82
CA TRP A 294 -13.05 -3.22 2.57
C TRP A 294 -14.11 -2.38 1.85
N ARG A 295 -14.77 -1.47 2.56
CA ARG A 295 -15.66 -0.47 1.94
C ARG A 295 -14.88 0.41 0.96
N ALA A 296 -15.50 0.76 -0.15
CA ALA A 296 -14.89 1.61 -1.16
C ALA A 296 -14.55 3.01 -0.62
N ILE A 297 -15.35 3.53 0.30
CA ILE A 297 -15.17 4.85 0.93
C ILE A 297 -15.32 4.69 2.44
N GLY A 298 -14.36 5.23 3.19
CA GLY A 298 -14.41 5.29 4.65
C GLY A 298 -14.43 3.92 5.34
N GLY A 299 -13.74 2.93 4.78
CA GLY A 299 -13.56 1.63 5.43
C GLY A 299 -12.93 1.77 6.82
N PRO A 300 -13.29 0.90 7.79
CA PRO A 300 -12.65 0.84 9.09
C PRO A 300 -11.24 0.23 9.00
N GLY A 301 -10.49 0.28 10.10
CA GLY A 301 -9.34 -0.57 10.31
C GLY A 301 -9.76 -1.97 10.80
N ALA A 302 -8.84 -2.92 10.80
CA ALA A 302 -9.05 -4.29 11.29
C ALA A 302 -8.49 -4.48 12.69
N VAL A 303 -9.16 -5.29 13.49
CA VAL A 303 -8.64 -5.82 14.75
C VAL A 303 -8.01 -7.18 14.45
N LEU A 304 -6.70 -7.28 14.55
CA LEU A 304 -5.96 -8.53 14.48
C LEU A 304 -5.81 -9.10 15.89
N ALA A 305 -6.14 -10.38 16.09
CA ALA A 305 -5.84 -11.11 17.32
C ALA A 305 -5.27 -12.49 16.96
N GLY A 306 -4.05 -12.72 17.39
CA GLY A 306 -3.28 -13.86 16.88
C GLY A 306 -3.02 -13.72 15.38
N SER A 307 -3.52 -14.64 14.59
CA SER A 307 -3.42 -14.59 13.13
C SER A 307 -4.76 -14.25 12.45
N GLU A 308 -5.82 -13.97 13.21
CA GLU A 308 -7.16 -13.76 12.67
C GLU A 308 -7.64 -12.32 12.79
N ILE A 309 -8.41 -11.87 11.80
CA ILE A 309 -9.14 -10.60 11.88
C ILE A 309 -10.45 -10.87 12.64
N VAL A 310 -10.55 -10.31 13.85
CA VAL A 310 -11.65 -10.58 14.79
C VAL A 310 -12.67 -9.44 14.93
N GLY A 311 -12.45 -8.34 14.21
CA GLY A 311 -13.34 -7.18 14.26
C GLY A 311 -12.83 -6.03 13.44
N THR A 312 -13.55 -4.92 13.54
CA THR A 312 -13.19 -3.63 12.93
C THR A 312 -12.98 -2.56 13.99
N TRP A 313 -12.29 -1.48 13.63
CA TRP A 313 -12.15 -0.35 14.53
C TRP A 313 -12.17 0.99 13.80
N ARG A 314 -12.54 2.03 14.52
CA ARG A 314 -12.50 3.43 14.07
C ARG A 314 -11.95 4.30 15.18
N ALA A 315 -11.37 5.44 14.81
CA ALA A 315 -10.95 6.43 15.78
C ALA A 315 -11.29 7.84 15.32
N ARG A 316 -11.67 8.68 16.29
CA ARG A 316 -11.89 10.11 16.08
C ARG A 316 -11.17 10.92 17.16
N SER A 317 -10.68 12.10 16.79
CA SER A 317 -10.13 13.04 17.75
C SER A 317 -11.26 13.69 18.57
N ALA A 318 -11.10 13.74 19.88
CA ALA A 318 -12.03 14.33 20.83
C ALA A 318 -11.27 15.26 21.79
N GLY A 319 -10.95 16.47 21.35
CA GLY A 319 -10.12 17.40 22.12
C GLY A 319 -8.70 16.87 22.31
N ARG A 320 -8.32 16.60 23.57
CA ARG A 320 -6.98 16.08 23.94
C ARG A 320 -6.90 14.54 23.96
N ARG A 321 -8.00 13.87 23.61
CA ARG A 321 -8.14 12.42 23.61
C ARG A 321 -8.43 11.90 22.20
N VAL A 322 -8.21 10.61 22.01
CA VAL A 322 -8.69 9.86 20.86
C VAL A 322 -9.71 8.84 21.36
N GLU A 323 -10.91 8.89 20.80
CA GLU A 323 -11.90 7.83 21.00
C GLU A 323 -11.64 6.74 19.99
N VAL A 324 -11.43 5.51 20.44
CA VAL A 324 -11.27 4.29 19.65
C VAL A 324 -12.49 3.42 19.88
N THR A 325 -13.27 3.18 18.84
CA THR A 325 -14.40 2.26 18.88
C THR A 325 -14.01 0.98 18.17
N VAL A 326 -14.15 -0.15 18.85
CA VAL A 326 -13.92 -1.50 18.34
C VAL A 326 -15.27 -2.21 18.26
N THR A 327 -15.57 -2.76 17.08
CA THR A 327 -16.72 -3.62 16.85
C THR A 327 -16.22 -5.05 16.59
N GLY A 328 -16.47 -5.95 17.53
CA GLY A 328 -16.09 -7.36 17.39
C GLY A 328 -17.01 -8.05 16.38
N PHE A 329 -16.48 -8.95 15.57
CA PHE A 329 -17.31 -9.83 14.74
C PHE A 329 -18.04 -10.87 15.58
N ASP A 330 -17.44 -11.24 16.70
CA ASP A 330 -17.96 -12.11 17.73
C ASP A 330 -17.51 -11.58 19.09
N ALA A 331 -17.90 -12.22 20.18
CA ALA A 331 -17.51 -11.83 21.54
C ALA A 331 -15.98 -11.92 21.72
N LEU A 332 -15.35 -10.79 22.03
CA LEU A 332 -13.92 -10.73 22.27
C LEU A 332 -13.56 -11.27 23.66
N SER A 333 -12.51 -12.10 23.77
CA SER A 333 -12.03 -12.63 25.03
C SER A 333 -11.50 -11.50 25.97
N ALA A 334 -11.47 -11.78 27.26
CA ALA A 334 -10.95 -10.83 28.25
C ALA A 334 -9.49 -10.44 27.99
N SER A 335 -8.66 -11.37 27.51
CA SER A 335 -7.27 -11.10 27.13
C SER A 335 -7.16 -10.15 25.96
N VAL A 336 -7.96 -10.35 24.91
CA VAL A 336 -8.01 -9.46 23.74
C VAL A 336 -8.49 -8.06 24.14
N ARG A 337 -9.55 -7.95 24.93
CA ARG A 337 -10.07 -6.65 25.42
C ARG A 337 -9.00 -5.87 26.17
N ARG A 338 -8.26 -6.51 27.08
CA ARG A 338 -7.16 -5.88 27.81
C ARG A 338 -6.03 -5.43 26.89
N ALA A 339 -5.64 -6.24 25.91
CA ALA A 339 -4.61 -5.87 24.96
C ALA A 339 -5.04 -4.68 24.08
N LEU A 340 -6.33 -4.56 23.74
CA LEU A 340 -6.87 -3.43 22.99
C LEU A 340 -6.76 -2.11 23.72
N GLU A 341 -6.73 -2.07 25.05
CA GLU A 341 -6.49 -0.83 25.82
C GLU A 341 -5.10 -0.27 25.50
N THR A 342 -4.08 -1.14 25.49
CA THR A 342 -2.70 -0.76 25.11
C THR A 342 -2.61 -0.33 23.66
N GLU A 343 -3.26 -1.04 22.75
CA GLU A 343 -3.24 -0.68 21.33
C GLU A 343 -3.99 0.64 21.05
N ALA A 344 -5.09 0.90 21.76
CA ALA A 344 -5.80 2.18 21.66
C ALA A 344 -4.92 3.34 22.15
N GLN A 345 -4.16 3.15 23.23
CA GLN A 345 -3.20 4.14 23.72
C GLN A 345 -2.09 4.39 22.70
N THR A 346 -1.56 3.34 22.05
CA THR A 346 -0.59 3.48 20.94
C THR A 346 -1.17 4.33 19.80
N VAL A 347 -2.43 4.11 19.41
CA VAL A 347 -3.10 4.93 18.38
C VAL A 347 -3.22 6.39 18.83
N ALA A 348 -3.54 6.66 20.10
CA ALA A 348 -3.63 8.01 20.64
C ALA A 348 -2.27 8.72 20.58
N GLU A 349 -1.20 8.07 21.00
CA GLU A 349 0.17 8.60 20.98
C GLU A 349 0.62 8.96 19.57
N VAL A 350 0.41 8.06 18.61
CA VAL A 350 0.71 8.30 17.19
C VAL A 350 -0.06 9.51 16.65
N ARG A 351 -1.27 9.76 17.15
CA ARG A 351 -2.09 10.92 16.77
C ARG A 351 -1.77 12.19 17.58
N GLY A 352 -0.75 12.16 18.43
CA GLY A 352 -0.36 13.28 19.27
C GLY A 352 -1.33 13.58 20.44
N ALA A 353 -2.20 12.63 20.80
CA ALA A 353 -3.10 12.73 21.94
C ALA A 353 -2.47 12.10 23.18
N LYS A 354 -2.90 12.57 24.37
CA LYS A 354 -2.37 12.06 25.64
C LYS A 354 -3.05 10.77 26.08
N GLU A 355 -4.32 10.60 25.73
CA GLU A 355 -5.16 9.51 26.25
C GLU A 355 -6.03 8.92 25.14
N ALA A 356 -6.25 7.62 25.21
CA ALA A 356 -7.27 6.92 24.44
C ALA A 356 -8.52 6.66 25.32
N LEU A 357 -9.69 6.76 24.70
CA LEU A 357 -10.94 6.26 25.24
C LEU A 357 -11.37 5.08 24.37
N LEU A 358 -11.22 3.85 24.89
CA LEU A 358 -11.65 2.64 24.20
C LEU A 358 -13.12 2.33 24.48
N ARG A 359 -13.88 2.07 23.43
CA ARG A 359 -15.23 1.51 23.47
C ARG A 359 -15.25 0.21 22.69
N ILE A 360 -15.85 -0.84 23.24
CA ILE A 360 -16.00 -2.15 22.59
C ILE A 360 -17.48 -2.45 22.49
N GLU A 361 -17.95 -2.60 21.26
CA GLU A 361 -19.35 -2.89 20.88
C GLU A 361 -19.50 -4.35 20.45
#